data_893e5bafc30ac1ceed61ce73217a5c8a
#
_entry.id   893e5bafc30ac1ceed61ce73217a5c8a
#
_cell.length_a   1.000
_cell.length_b   1.000
_cell.length_c   1.000
_cell.angle_alpha   90.00
_cell.angle_beta   90.00
_cell.angle_gamma   90.00
#
_symmetry.space_group_name_H-M   'P 1'
#
loop_
_entity.id
_entity.type
_entity.pdbx_description
1 polymer ?
#
loop_
_entity_poly.entity_id
_entity_poly.type
_entity_poly.pdbx_seq_one_letter_code
_entity_poly.pdbx_strand_id
1 'polypeptide(L)'
;AHREEILKQAAVSFKNVRHSDDYGFFDGKQKDTGKSVIFASVATLGRSEYLTEEYFAPDYFTYLVIDEFHHAVTDQYQRIVNYFKPQFMLGLTATPERMDGKSIYEICDYNVPYEITLKEAINKGALVPFHYYGIYDETDYSTLKLVKGRYNENDLNDKYIGNLKRYDLIYKYYKKYHSKRALGFCSSRMHAEEMAKEFCRRGVKSIAVYSNADGEFS
;
A
#
# COMPACT_ATOMS: atom_id res chain seq x y z
N ALA A 1 -6.92 -8.28 2.88
CA ALA A 1 -5.95 -7.17 2.68
C ALA A 1 -4.68 -7.41 3.50
N HIS A 2 -3.61 -6.64 3.26
CA HIS A 2 -2.32 -6.83 3.92
C HIS A 2 -2.07 -5.90 5.12
N ARG A 3 -2.89 -4.87 5.33
CA ARG A 3 -2.77 -3.90 6.43
C ARG A 3 -4.02 -3.86 7.30
N GLU A 4 -3.81 -3.76 8.62
CA GLU A 4 -4.89 -3.73 9.62
C GLU A 4 -5.81 -2.50 9.42
N GLU A 5 -5.27 -1.35 9.07
CA GLU A 5 -6.03 -0.13 8.84
C GLU A 5 -7.03 -0.29 7.69
N ILE A 6 -6.64 -0.99 6.62
CA ILE A 6 -7.52 -1.27 5.47
C ILE A 6 -8.68 -2.18 5.92
N LEU A 7 -8.40 -3.21 6.73
CA LEU A 7 -9.44 -4.09 7.26
C LEU A 7 -10.46 -3.32 8.10
N LYS A 8 -9.99 -2.42 8.98
CA LYS A 8 -10.87 -1.58 9.81
C LYS A 8 -11.71 -0.63 8.97
N GLN A 9 -11.12 0.02 7.96
CA GLN A 9 -11.85 0.89 7.05
C GLN A 9 -12.89 0.13 6.24
N ALA A 10 -12.57 -1.06 5.75
CA ALA A 10 -13.50 -1.92 5.03
C ALA A 10 -14.67 -2.34 5.93
N ALA A 11 -14.41 -2.69 7.19
CA ALA A 11 -15.44 -3.05 8.17
C ALA A 11 -16.39 -1.87 8.47
N VAL A 12 -15.84 -0.65 8.64
CA VAL A 12 -16.65 0.57 8.80
C VAL A 12 -17.54 0.81 7.59
N SER A 13 -16.98 0.69 6.38
CA SER A 13 -17.74 0.84 5.14
C SER A 13 -18.84 -0.21 5.01
N PHE A 14 -18.53 -1.46 5.33
CA PHE A 14 -19.51 -2.55 5.35
C PHE A 14 -20.66 -2.24 6.32
N LYS A 15 -20.35 -1.87 7.56
CA LYS A 15 -21.35 -1.52 8.57
C LYS A 15 -22.25 -0.38 8.10
N ASN A 16 -21.68 0.68 7.48
CA ASN A 16 -22.43 1.84 7.00
C ASN A 16 -23.39 1.48 5.85
N VAL A 17 -23.00 0.55 4.98
CA VAL A 17 -23.81 0.14 3.81
C VAL A 17 -24.83 -0.93 4.16
N ARG A 18 -24.44 -1.92 4.95
CA ARG A 18 -25.28 -3.08 5.27
C ARG A 18 -26.09 -2.90 6.55
N HIS A 19 -25.77 -1.90 7.36
CA HIS A 19 -26.37 -1.67 8.68
C HIS A 19 -26.35 -2.91 9.57
N SER A 20 -25.24 -3.68 9.49
CA SER A 20 -25.06 -4.95 10.18
C SER A 20 -23.73 -4.96 10.93
N ASP A 21 -23.73 -5.54 12.12
CA ASP A 21 -22.55 -5.82 12.95
C ASP A 21 -22.16 -7.31 12.88
N ASP A 22 -22.72 -8.10 11.94
CA ASP A 22 -22.35 -9.49 11.74
C ASP A 22 -21.11 -9.63 10.88
N TYR A 23 -20.00 -9.13 11.41
CA TYR A 23 -18.68 -9.29 10.85
C TYR A 23 -17.65 -9.58 11.95
N GLY A 24 -16.51 -10.12 11.55
CA GLY A 24 -15.38 -10.39 12.42
C GLY A 24 -14.04 -10.10 11.75
N PHE A 25 -12.98 -10.19 12.54
CA PHE A 25 -11.60 -10.00 12.06
C PHE A 25 -10.79 -11.29 12.21
N PHE A 26 -9.97 -11.56 11.20
CA PHE A 26 -9.00 -12.65 11.24
C PHE A 26 -7.60 -12.10 10.93
N ASP A 27 -6.91 -11.67 11.99
CA ASP A 27 -5.63 -10.99 11.89
C ASP A 27 -4.64 -11.44 12.99
N GLY A 28 -3.57 -10.69 13.21
CA GLY A 28 -2.56 -10.98 14.24
C GLY A 28 -3.12 -11.02 15.68
N LYS A 29 -4.24 -10.33 15.93
CA LYS A 29 -4.80 -10.13 17.27
C LYS A 29 -6.09 -10.92 17.49
N GLN A 30 -6.91 -11.05 16.44
CA GLN A 30 -8.23 -11.66 16.49
C GLN A 30 -8.33 -12.84 15.52
N LYS A 31 -9.12 -13.83 15.87
CA LYS A 31 -9.35 -15.05 15.08
C LYS A 31 -10.83 -15.38 15.08
N ASP A 32 -11.66 -14.39 14.71
CA ASP A 32 -13.11 -14.56 14.68
C ASP A 32 -13.50 -15.56 13.61
N THR A 33 -14.40 -16.47 13.99
CA THR A 33 -15.06 -17.43 13.10
C THR A 33 -16.58 -17.35 13.30
N GLY A 34 -17.36 -18.02 12.48
CA GLY A 34 -18.82 -18.06 12.64
C GLY A 34 -19.55 -16.75 12.33
N LYS A 35 -18.91 -15.84 11.59
CA LYS A 35 -19.48 -14.57 11.12
C LYS A 35 -19.79 -14.63 9.63
N SER A 36 -20.84 -13.91 9.21
CA SER A 36 -21.20 -13.82 7.78
C SER A 36 -20.11 -13.15 6.96
N VAL A 37 -19.36 -12.22 7.54
CA VAL A 37 -18.26 -11.51 6.86
C VAL A 37 -17.02 -11.54 7.74
N ILE A 38 -15.89 -11.96 7.16
CA ILE A 38 -14.59 -11.96 7.82
C ILE A 38 -13.64 -11.04 7.09
N PHE A 39 -13.11 -10.04 7.79
CA PHE A 39 -12.03 -9.17 7.31
C PHE A 39 -10.69 -9.76 7.73
N ALA A 40 -10.00 -10.40 6.77
CA ALA A 40 -8.80 -11.17 7.05
C ALA A 40 -7.51 -10.48 6.59
N SER A 41 -6.48 -10.54 7.45
CA SER A 41 -5.11 -10.22 7.06
C SER A 41 -4.50 -11.39 6.30
N VAL A 42 -3.95 -11.12 5.12
CA VAL A 42 -3.26 -12.14 4.32
C VAL A 42 -2.06 -12.72 5.06
N ALA A 43 -1.33 -11.89 5.82
CA ALA A 43 -0.19 -12.33 6.62
C ALA A 43 -0.56 -13.36 7.71
N THR A 44 -1.83 -13.33 8.16
CA THR A 44 -2.34 -14.29 9.12
C THR A 44 -3.04 -15.46 8.43
N LEU A 45 -4.13 -15.19 7.68
CA LEU A 45 -4.93 -16.23 7.05
C LEU A 45 -4.15 -17.07 6.04
N GLY A 46 -3.13 -16.49 5.36
CA GLY A 46 -2.27 -17.19 4.42
C GLY A 46 -1.23 -18.13 5.03
N ARG A 47 -1.25 -18.34 6.36
CA ARG A 47 -0.44 -19.37 7.01
C ARG A 47 -1.19 -20.71 6.93
N SER A 48 -0.44 -21.78 6.67
CA SER A 48 -1.03 -23.12 6.49
C SER A 48 -1.79 -23.63 7.70
N GLU A 49 -1.42 -23.19 8.90
CA GLU A 49 -2.06 -23.55 10.17
C GLU A 49 -3.51 -23.06 10.30
N TYR A 50 -3.88 -21.99 9.55
CA TYR A 50 -5.21 -21.41 9.56
C TYR A 50 -6.06 -21.80 8.34
N LEU A 51 -5.48 -22.43 7.35
CA LEU A 51 -6.17 -22.95 6.18
C LEU A 51 -6.56 -24.42 6.42
N THR A 52 -7.45 -24.60 7.39
CA THR A 52 -7.95 -25.92 7.83
C THR A 52 -9.44 -25.85 8.10
N GLU A 53 -10.13 -27.00 8.10
CA GLU A 53 -11.56 -27.09 8.38
C GLU A 53 -11.92 -26.69 9.82
N GLU A 54 -10.94 -26.69 10.72
CA GLU A 54 -11.12 -26.22 12.11
C GLU A 54 -11.51 -24.74 12.16
N TYR A 55 -10.92 -23.92 11.28
CA TYR A 55 -11.23 -22.49 11.18
C TYR A 55 -12.30 -22.22 10.13
N PHE A 56 -12.08 -22.66 8.90
CA PHE A 56 -12.97 -22.43 7.78
C PHE A 56 -12.88 -23.60 6.80
N ALA A 57 -14.00 -24.25 6.50
CA ALA A 57 -14.05 -25.22 5.41
C ALA A 57 -13.72 -24.56 4.05
N PRO A 58 -13.19 -25.28 3.07
CA PRO A 58 -12.86 -24.71 1.76
C PRO A 58 -14.00 -23.97 1.06
N ASP A 59 -15.24 -24.39 1.27
CA ASP A 59 -16.48 -23.84 0.71
C ASP A 59 -17.21 -22.89 1.66
N TYR A 60 -16.61 -22.55 2.81
CA TYR A 60 -17.24 -21.72 3.84
C TYR A 60 -17.68 -20.35 3.31
N PHE A 61 -16.87 -19.72 2.45
CA PHE A 61 -17.17 -18.41 1.88
C PHE A 61 -17.77 -18.53 0.49
N THR A 62 -18.97 -18.00 0.30
CA THR A 62 -19.60 -17.88 -1.03
C THR A 62 -18.88 -16.84 -1.89
N TYR A 63 -18.39 -15.77 -1.27
CA TYR A 63 -17.67 -14.67 -1.92
C TYR A 63 -16.29 -14.48 -1.31
N LEU A 64 -15.28 -14.37 -2.17
CA LEU A 64 -13.91 -14.02 -1.78
C LEU A 64 -13.51 -12.72 -2.46
N VAL A 65 -13.26 -11.65 -1.68
CA VAL A 65 -12.80 -10.37 -2.20
C VAL A 65 -11.35 -10.15 -1.79
N ILE A 66 -10.48 -9.94 -2.76
CA ILE A 66 -9.05 -9.75 -2.57
C ILE A 66 -8.68 -8.33 -3.00
N ASP A 67 -8.34 -7.49 -2.04
CA ASP A 67 -7.79 -6.17 -2.27
C ASP A 67 -6.29 -6.26 -2.56
N GLU A 68 -5.77 -5.28 -3.34
CA GLU A 68 -4.38 -5.28 -3.83
C GLU A 68 -4.03 -6.57 -4.58
N PHE A 69 -4.91 -6.97 -5.49
CA PHE A 69 -4.84 -8.25 -6.22
C PHE A 69 -3.54 -8.44 -6.99
N HIS A 70 -2.79 -7.37 -7.29
CA HIS A 70 -1.46 -7.47 -7.88
C HIS A 70 -0.45 -8.27 -7.01
N HIS A 71 -0.75 -8.47 -5.71
CA HIS A 71 0.01 -9.37 -4.84
C HIS A 71 -0.42 -10.84 -4.92
N ALA A 72 -1.49 -11.17 -5.66
CA ALA A 72 -2.07 -12.53 -5.69
C ALA A 72 -1.12 -13.63 -6.17
N VAL A 73 -0.05 -13.28 -6.87
CA VAL A 73 1.00 -14.22 -7.30
C VAL A 73 2.01 -14.60 -6.19
N THR A 74 1.91 -14.00 -5.00
CA THR A 74 2.80 -14.34 -3.89
C THR A 74 2.29 -15.58 -3.14
N ASP A 75 3.19 -16.34 -2.53
CA ASP A 75 2.88 -17.62 -1.90
C ASP A 75 1.74 -17.56 -0.88
N GLN A 76 1.66 -16.48 -0.08
CA GLN A 76 0.61 -16.34 0.92
C GLN A 76 -0.78 -16.17 0.29
N TYR A 77 -0.88 -15.34 -0.76
CA TYR A 77 -2.13 -15.17 -1.49
C TYR A 77 -2.51 -16.44 -2.25
N GLN A 78 -1.53 -17.09 -2.89
CA GLN A 78 -1.76 -18.35 -3.60
C GLN A 78 -2.30 -19.45 -2.69
N ARG A 79 -1.81 -19.55 -1.45
CA ARG A 79 -2.37 -20.51 -0.49
C ARG A 79 -3.84 -20.25 -0.19
N ILE A 80 -4.24 -18.99 -0.02
CA ILE A 80 -5.64 -18.60 0.23
C ILE A 80 -6.50 -18.92 -0.99
N VAL A 81 -6.08 -18.50 -2.18
CA VAL A 81 -6.83 -18.70 -3.44
C VAL A 81 -6.99 -20.19 -3.76
N ASN A 82 -5.97 -21.01 -3.52
CA ASN A 82 -6.00 -22.44 -3.78
C ASN A 82 -6.79 -23.23 -2.72
N TYR A 83 -6.87 -22.71 -1.49
CA TYR A 83 -7.59 -23.39 -0.42
C TYR A 83 -9.10 -23.19 -0.52
N PHE A 84 -9.54 -21.93 -0.64
CA PHE A 84 -10.97 -21.62 -0.69
C PHE A 84 -11.56 -21.89 -2.08
N LYS A 85 -12.81 -22.34 -2.08
CA LYS A 85 -13.61 -22.64 -3.29
C LYS A 85 -14.87 -21.78 -3.30
N PRO A 86 -14.75 -20.46 -3.40
CA PRO A 86 -15.92 -19.59 -3.42
C PRO A 86 -16.70 -19.76 -4.72
N GLN A 87 -17.98 -19.43 -4.70
CA GLN A 87 -18.79 -19.35 -5.92
C GLN A 87 -18.38 -18.13 -6.77
N PHE A 88 -17.89 -17.09 -6.12
CA PHE A 88 -17.42 -15.86 -6.78
C PHE A 88 -16.17 -15.30 -6.12
N MET A 89 -15.16 -15.02 -6.93
CA MET A 89 -13.94 -14.35 -6.49
C MET A 89 -13.79 -13.00 -7.21
N LEU A 90 -13.52 -11.94 -6.45
CA LEU A 90 -13.26 -10.60 -6.96
C LEU A 90 -11.88 -10.12 -6.54
N GLY A 91 -11.04 -9.81 -7.52
CA GLY A 91 -9.76 -9.13 -7.32
C GLY A 91 -9.88 -7.63 -7.62
N LEU A 92 -9.38 -6.79 -6.73
CA LEU A 92 -9.33 -5.35 -6.89
C LEU A 92 -7.88 -4.88 -6.88
N THR A 93 -7.47 -4.09 -7.87
CA THR A 93 -6.13 -3.49 -7.90
C THR A 93 -6.12 -2.19 -8.71
N ALA A 94 -5.31 -1.23 -8.27
CA ALA A 94 -5.03 -0.02 -9.04
C ALA A 94 -3.87 -0.22 -10.04
N THR A 95 -3.08 -1.28 -9.90
CA THR A 95 -1.86 -1.54 -10.67
C THR A 95 -1.83 -2.99 -11.14
N PRO A 96 -2.61 -3.36 -12.17
CA PRO A 96 -2.66 -4.73 -12.65
C PRO A 96 -1.35 -5.18 -13.30
N GLU A 97 -0.62 -4.25 -13.91
CA GLU A 97 0.68 -4.54 -14.54
C GLU A 97 1.78 -4.67 -13.48
N ARG A 98 2.56 -5.73 -13.61
CA ARG A 98 3.66 -6.04 -12.70
C ARG A 98 5.00 -5.94 -13.42
N MET A 99 5.98 -5.33 -12.74
CA MET A 99 7.35 -5.19 -13.26
C MET A 99 8.15 -6.52 -13.24
N ASP A 100 7.67 -7.55 -12.53
CA ASP A 100 8.33 -8.86 -12.42
C ASP A 100 7.89 -9.88 -13.49
N GLY A 101 7.06 -9.46 -14.45
CA GLY A 101 6.58 -10.29 -15.55
C GLY A 101 5.56 -11.37 -15.18
N LYS A 102 5.16 -11.49 -13.91
CA LYS A 102 4.11 -12.42 -13.49
C LYS A 102 2.73 -11.85 -13.78
N SER A 103 1.89 -12.65 -14.39
CA SER A 103 0.51 -12.27 -14.72
C SER A 103 -0.44 -12.60 -13.59
N ILE A 104 -1.25 -11.62 -13.19
CA ILE A 104 -2.37 -11.82 -12.25
C ILE A 104 -3.62 -12.28 -13.00
N TYR A 105 -3.67 -12.07 -14.30
CA TYR A 105 -4.84 -12.36 -15.13
C TYR A 105 -5.12 -13.87 -15.23
N GLU A 106 -4.07 -14.70 -15.16
CA GLU A 106 -4.21 -16.16 -15.14
C GLU A 106 -5.03 -16.65 -13.92
N ILE A 107 -4.92 -15.95 -12.78
CA ILE A 107 -5.63 -16.33 -11.54
C ILE A 107 -7.14 -16.11 -11.65
N CYS A 108 -7.57 -15.22 -12.53
CA CYS A 108 -8.99 -14.92 -12.79
C CYS A 108 -9.42 -15.34 -14.21
N ASP A 109 -8.73 -16.30 -14.83
CA ASP A 109 -9.03 -16.83 -16.16
C ASP A 109 -9.16 -15.71 -17.21
N TYR A 110 -8.34 -14.65 -17.09
CA TYR A 110 -8.38 -13.45 -17.93
C TYR A 110 -9.71 -12.70 -17.91
N ASN A 111 -10.55 -12.94 -16.91
CA ASN A 111 -11.83 -12.26 -16.78
C ASN A 111 -11.65 -10.90 -16.08
N VAL A 112 -11.69 -9.81 -16.86
CA VAL A 112 -11.57 -8.43 -16.38
C VAL A 112 -12.91 -7.70 -16.65
N PRO A 113 -13.85 -7.73 -15.71
CA PRO A 113 -15.19 -7.16 -15.92
C PRO A 113 -15.19 -5.64 -15.97
N TYR A 114 -14.20 -5.01 -15.35
CA TYR A 114 -14.09 -3.55 -15.31
C TYR A 114 -12.66 -3.08 -15.23
N GLU A 115 -12.32 -2.12 -16.07
CA GLU A 115 -11.05 -1.40 -16.03
C GLU A 115 -11.31 0.09 -16.27
N ILE A 116 -10.59 0.94 -15.55
CA ILE A 116 -10.57 2.39 -15.76
C ILE A 116 -9.15 2.90 -15.64
N THR A 117 -8.67 3.55 -16.67
CA THR A 117 -7.36 4.17 -16.67
C THR A 117 -7.36 5.48 -15.87
N LEU A 118 -6.16 5.90 -15.40
CA LEU A 118 -6.00 7.19 -14.72
C LEU A 118 -6.56 8.36 -15.57
N LYS A 119 -6.29 8.35 -16.87
CA LYS A 119 -6.78 9.37 -17.81
C LYS A 119 -8.30 9.38 -17.88
N GLU A 120 -8.93 8.23 -17.98
CA GLU A 120 -10.39 8.12 -18.02
C GLU A 120 -11.03 8.55 -16.69
N ALA A 121 -10.44 8.18 -15.56
CA ALA A 121 -10.92 8.57 -14.25
C ALA A 121 -10.86 10.09 -14.05
N ILE A 122 -9.80 10.75 -14.54
CA ILE A 122 -9.69 12.21 -14.55
C ILE A 122 -10.77 12.82 -15.48
N ASN A 123 -10.90 12.31 -16.70
CA ASN A 123 -11.87 12.82 -17.67
C ASN A 123 -13.33 12.67 -17.20
N LYS A 124 -13.62 11.61 -16.43
CA LYS A 124 -14.94 11.38 -15.80
C LYS A 124 -15.14 12.18 -14.51
N GLY A 125 -14.16 12.95 -14.05
CA GLY A 125 -14.22 13.73 -12.80
C GLY A 125 -14.15 12.87 -11.52
N ALA A 126 -13.83 11.59 -11.63
CA ALA A 126 -13.63 10.71 -10.47
C ALA A 126 -12.28 10.99 -9.76
N LEU A 127 -11.30 11.47 -10.51
CA LEU A 127 -10.01 11.94 -10.00
C LEU A 127 -9.74 13.36 -10.49
N VAL A 128 -8.98 14.12 -9.70
CA VAL A 128 -8.54 15.46 -10.06
C VAL A 128 -7.33 15.41 -11.01
N PRO A 129 -7.21 16.35 -11.96
CA PRO A 129 -6.00 16.46 -12.77
C PRO A 129 -4.82 16.91 -11.91
N PHE A 130 -3.61 16.57 -12.36
CA PHE A 130 -2.38 16.96 -11.70
C PHE A 130 -1.33 17.45 -12.71
N HIS A 131 -0.35 18.20 -12.21
CA HIS A 131 0.83 18.58 -12.96
C HIS A 131 2.02 17.77 -12.47
N TYR A 132 2.71 17.10 -13.37
CA TYR A 132 3.94 16.36 -13.07
C TYR A 132 5.16 17.17 -13.49
N TYR A 133 6.12 17.34 -12.57
CA TYR A 133 7.39 18.03 -12.82
C TYR A 133 8.55 17.10 -12.50
N GLY A 134 9.29 16.69 -13.51
CA GLY A 134 10.58 16.01 -13.34
C GLY A 134 11.65 17.02 -12.99
N ILE A 135 12.33 16.84 -11.85
CA ILE A 135 13.42 17.71 -11.40
C ILE A 135 14.67 16.87 -11.36
N TYR A 136 15.66 17.27 -12.17
CA TYR A 136 16.98 16.66 -12.15
C TYR A 136 17.77 17.17 -10.93
N ASP A 137 18.37 16.25 -10.19
CA ASP A 137 19.38 16.58 -9.18
C ASP A 137 20.73 15.96 -9.54
N GLU A 138 21.83 16.59 -9.10
CA GLU A 138 23.21 16.21 -9.41
C GLU A 138 23.74 15.12 -8.46
N THR A 139 22.89 14.45 -7.70
CA THR A 139 23.31 13.38 -6.78
C THR A 139 23.89 12.21 -7.57
N ASP A 140 25.13 11.86 -7.27
CA ASP A 140 25.78 10.71 -7.91
C ASP A 140 25.34 9.40 -7.26
N TYR A 141 24.61 8.60 -8.02
CA TYR A 141 24.11 7.27 -7.62
C TYR A 141 24.99 6.12 -8.13
N SER A 142 26.05 6.41 -8.91
CA SER A 142 26.89 5.37 -9.53
C SER A 142 27.60 4.47 -8.51
N THR A 143 27.84 5.00 -7.31
CA THR A 143 28.49 4.28 -6.21
C THR A 143 27.54 3.41 -5.38
N LEU A 144 26.22 3.53 -5.60
CA LEU A 144 25.23 2.78 -4.85
C LEU A 144 25.05 1.38 -5.42
N LYS A 145 25.03 0.38 -4.55
CA LYS A 145 24.78 -1.01 -4.93
C LYS A 145 23.29 -1.36 -4.81
N LEU A 146 22.77 -1.97 -5.85
CA LEU A 146 21.44 -2.58 -5.81
C LEU A 146 21.53 -3.97 -5.18
N VAL A 147 20.80 -4.17 -4.08
CA VAL A 147 20.63 -5.46 -3.43
C VAL A 147 19.16 -5.89 -3.58
N LYS A 148 18.92 -6.97 -4.30
CA LYS A 148 17.56 -7.47 -4.62
C LYS A 148 16.64 -6.38 -5.22
N GLY A 149 17.19 -5.56 -6.13
CA GLY A 149 16.46 -4.51 -6.82
C GLY A 149 16.17 -3.24 -5.98
N ARG A 150 16.79 -3.10 -4.82
CA ARG A 150 16.66 -1.91 -3.95
C ARG A 150 18.02 -1.40 -3.54
N TYR A 151 18.16 -0.09 -3.39
CA TYR A 151 19.33 0.52 -2.78
C TYR A 151 19.32 0.30 -1.27
N ASN A 152 20.52 0.18 -0.68
CA ASN A 152 20.68 0.15 0.76
C ASN A 152 20.24 1.50 1.36
N GLU A 153 19.48 1.47 2.46
CA GLU A 153 18.95 2.67 3.12
C GLU A 153 20.09 3.56 3.67
N ASN A 154 21.11 2.97 4.26
CA ASN A 154 22.25 3.72 4.79
C ASN A 154 23.02 4.44 3.67
N ASP A 155 23.28 3.76 2.56
CA ASP A 155 23.95 4.35 1.41
C ASP A 155 23.16 5.54 0.83
N LEU A 156 21.83 5.46 0.83
CA LEU A 156 20.96 6.58 0.43
C LEU A 156 20.99 7.72 1.45
N ASN A 157 21.00 7.41 2.75
CA ASN A 157 21.10 8.41 3.79
C ASN A 157 22.41 9.20 3.69
N ASP A 158 23.54 8.55 3.40
CA ASP A 158 24.84 9.20 3.19
C ASP A 158 24.84 10.18 2.01
N LYS A 159 23.99 9.95 1.00
CA LYS A 159 23.84 10.86 -0.14
C LYS A 159 22.88 12.02 0.12
N TYR A 160 21.89 11.80 0.97
CA TYR A 160 20.77 12.76 1.15
C TYR A 160 20.92 13.63 2.39
N ILE A 161 21.34 13.02 3.52
CA ILE A 161 21.41 13.72 4.81
C ILE A 161 22.63 14.64 4.81
N GLY A 162 22.44 15.90 5.20
CA GLY A 162 23.50 16.93 5.16
C GLY A 162 23.82 17.50 3.78
N ASN A 163 23.15 17.07 2.72
CA ASN A 163 23.36 17.56 1.35
C ASN A 163 22.64 18.90 1.13
N LEU A 164 23.31 20.00 1.48
CA LEU A 164 22.75 21.34 1.39
C LEU A 164 22.32 21.73 -0.03
N LYS A 165 23.07 21.35 -1.06
CA LYS A 165 22.70 21.63 -2.46
C LYS A 165 21.37 20.98 -2.82
N ARG A 166 21.16 19.74 -2.36
CA ARG A 166 19.91 19.02 -2.57
C ARG A 166 18.77 19.67 -1.80
N TYR A 167 18.98 20.09 -0.55
CA TYR A 167 17.96 20.81 0.24
C TYR A 167 17.56 22.12 -0.42
N ASP A 168 18.52 22.88 -0.95
CA ASP A 168 18.26 24.12 -1.68
C ASP A 168 17.43 23.87 -2.93
N LEU A 169 17.77 22.82 -3.69
CA LEU A 169 17.03 22.42 -4.88
C LEU A 169 15.57 22.06 -4.54
N ILE A 170 15.36 21.19 -3.55
CA ILE A 170 14.04 20.77 -3.11
C ILE A 170 13.23 21.97 -2.62
N TYR A 171 13.82 22.82 -1.77
CA TYR A 171 13.14 24.01 -1.25
C TYR A 171 12.78 25.01 -2.35
N LYS A 172 13.67 25.24 -3.32
CA LYS A 172 13.42 26.10 -4.49
C LYS A 172 12.17 25.65 -5.24
N TYR A 173 12.07 24.36 -5.55
CA TYR A 173 10.93 23.83 -6.29
C TYR A 173 9.67 23.71 -5.44
N TYR A 174 9.79 23.42 -4.15
CA TYR A 174 8.70 23.54 -3.22
C TYR A 174 8.11 24.96 -3.24
N LYS A 175 8.91 25.99 -3.11
CA LYS A 175 8.46 27.40 -3.16
C LYS A 175 7.80 27.76 -4.48
N LYS A 176 8.24 27.17 -5.57
CA LYS A 176 7.69 27.43 -6.91
C LYS A 176 6.34 26.74 -7.11
N TYR A 177 6.17 25.51 -6.63
CA TYR A 177 5.05 24.67 -7.00
C TYR A 177 4.11 24.30 -5.87
N HIS A 178 4.47 24.60 -4.60
CA HIS A 178 3.62 24.26 -3.46
C HIS A 178 2.26 24.96 -3.52
N SER A 179 1.27 24.33 -2.92
CA SER A 179 -0.06 24.90 -2.67
C SER A 179 -0.25 25.04 -1.15
N LYS A 180 -1.47 24.86 -0.66
CA LYS A 180 -1.81 24.99 0.78
C LYS A 180 -1.17 23.91 1.64
N ARG A 181 -1.01 22.70 1.09
CA ARG A 181 -0.44 21.53 1.77
C ARG A 181 0.49 20.80 0.84
N ALA A 182 1.58 20.27 1.38
CA ALA A 182 2.54 19.44 0.65
C ALA A 182 2.85 18.18 1.44
N LEU A 183 3.06 17.08 0.74
CA LEU A 183 3.51 15.82 1.29
C LEU A 183 4.83 15.45 0.61
N GLY A 184 5.89 15.23 1.41
CA GLY A 184 7.19 14.78 0.93
C GLY A 184 7.42 13.31 1.27
N PHE A 185 7.81 12.50 0.27
CA PHE A 185 8.22 11.11 0.50
C PHE A 185 9.74 11.04 0.61
N CYS A 186 10.23 10.45 1.69
CA CYS A 186 11.64 10.31 1.98
C CYS A 186 12.07 8.84 1.93
N SER A 187 13.36 8.59 1.73
CA SER A 187 13.94 7.25 1.63
C SER A 187 14.00 6.51 2.96
N SER A 188 14.03 7.25 4.07
CA SER A 188 14.15 6.70 5.43
C SER A 188 13.49 7.63 6.46
N ARG A 189 13.32 7.13 7.70
CA ARG A 189 12.88 7.94 8.84
C ARG A 189 13.84 9.10 9.11
N MET A 190 15.14 8.82 9.16
CA MET A 190 16.19 9.84 9.37
C MET A 190 16.12 10.93 8.30
N HIS A 191 15.95 10.55 7.03
CA HIS A 191 15.79 11.50 5.95
C HIS A 191 14.51 12.34 6.12
N ALA A 192 13.39 11.75 6.55
CA ALA A 192 12.15 12.48 6.80
C ALA A 192 12.30 13.49 7.94
N GLU A 193 12.96 13.11 9.05
CA GLU A 193 13.23 14.01 10.17
C GLU A 193 14.13 15.16 9.76
N GLU A 194 15.22 14.87 9.05
CA GLU A 194 16.15 15.90 8.60
C GLU A 194 15.49 16.88 7.63
N MET A 195 14.70 16.39 6.68
CA MET A 195 13.93 17.25 5.78
C MET A 195 12.91 18.11 6.53
N ALA A 196 12.21 17.56 7.51
CA ALA A 196 11.29 18.35 8.32
C ALA A 196 12.00 19.46 9.11
N LYS A 197 13.15 19.16 9.75
CA LYS A 197 13.99 20.14 10.44
C LYS A 197 14.47 21.24 9.47
N GLU A 198 14.93 20.85 8.29
CA GLU A 198 15.44 21.79 7.31
C GLU A 198 14.34 22.72 6.77
N PHE A 199 13.14 22.21 6.54
CA PHE A 199 12.00 23.04 6.17
C PHE A 199 11.59 23.99 7.29
N CYS A 200 11.60 23.55 8.55
CA CYS A 200 11.36 24.41 9.71
C CYS A 200 12.39 25.52 9.83
N ARG A 201 13.68 25.25 9.62
CA ARG A 201 14.75 26.28 9.59
C ARG A 201 14.50 27.35 8.52
N ARG A 202 13.85 26.98 7.43
CA ARG A 202 13.48 27.87 6.32
C ARG A 202 12.12 28.54 6.50
N GLY A 203 11.50 28.42 7.67
CA GLY A 203 10.24 29.07 8.03
C GLY A 203 8.99 28.34 7.52
N VAL A 204 9.10 27.08 7.08
CA VAL A 204 7.96 26.26 6.70
C VAL A 204 7.63 25.29 7.83
N LYS A 205 6.43 25.39 8.40
CA LYS A 205 5.96 24.43 9.41
C LYS A 205 5.89 23.04 8.81
N SER A 206 6.71 22.12 9.28
CA SER A 206 6.87 20.76 8.76
C SER A 206 7.00 19.76 9.89
N ILE A 207 6.50 18.57 9.67
CA ILE A 207 6.58 17.44 10.61
C ILE A 207 6.96 16.18 9.83
N ALA A 208 7.82 15.35 10.40
CA ALA A 208 8.08 14.02 9.91
C ALA A 208 6.96 13.07 10.37
N VAL A 209 6.41 12.29 9.44
CA VAL A 209 5.37 11.30 9.73
C VAL A 209 5.88 9.92 9.33
N TYR A 210 5.96 9.02 10.30
CA TYR A 210 6.36 7.63 10.09
C TYR A 210 5.77 6.75 11.19
N SER A 211 5.63 5.44 10.93
CA SER A 211 5.29 4.50 11.98
C SER A 211 6.51 4.29 12.89
N ASN A 212 6.35 4.44 14.20
CA ASN A 212 7.37 4.04 15.17
C ASN A 212 7.35 2.51 15.38
N ALA A 213 8.22 2.01 16.27
CA ALA A 213 8.28 0.58 16.58
C ALA A 213 6.99 0.03 17.18
N ASP A 214 6.17 0.89 17.78
CA ASP A 214 4.90 0.54 18.42
C ASP A 214 3.70 0.77 17.50
N GLY A 215 3.94 1.19 16.24
CA GLY A 215 2.90 1.44 15.24
C GLY A 215 2.15 2.77 15.41
N GLU A 216 2.58 3.63 16.30
CA GLU A 216 2.04 4.98 16.45
C GLU A 216 2.65 5.95 15.42
N PHE A 217 1.88 6.96 15.05
CA PHE A 217 2.36 8.07 14.22
C PHE A 217 2.90 9.17 15.13
N SER A 218 4.12 9.62 14.86
CA SER A 218 4.73 10.77 15.56
C SER A 218 4.36 12.08 14.87
#